data_8949c10cc56c342f2bf10f12a5b6d0a1
#
_entry.id   8949c10cc56c342f2bf10f12a5b6d0a1
#
_cell.length_a   1.000
_cell.length_b   1.000
_cell.length_c   1.000
_cell.angle_alpha   90.00
_cell.angle_beta   90.00
_cell.angle_gamma   90.00
#
_symmetry.space_group_name_H-M   'P 1'
#
loop_
_entity.id
_entity.type
_entity.pdbx_description
1 polymer ?
#
loop_
_entity_poly.entity_id
_entity_poly.type
_entity_poly.pdbx_seq_one_letter_code
_entity_poly.pdbx_strand_id
1 'polypeptide(L)'
;TLARTEWIVNHPSNGTFKLEYGDNKTLERWTWCDALFMAPPVYAKLYRETNNRKYLQFMDNEYRATYEYLFDKEENLFYRDWHYFGKKEANGKKVFWGRGNAWVLAGLAEVLQELPKGLMERAYYEELFIRLCTRIAGLQNEDGYWHASLLDPASYPSPETSSTGFFVYALAYGVNAGLLNEDDFMPVIIKGWKALTDAVDASGKLGWVQPIGADPRKVTRDMTEVYGVGAFLAAGCQIYKMAVDTEADYIKIWPDRKTMQGNPLSGWVVYANENVSDDFWKKYDHIYVPEKGTTVKISDYARTLYIRTHWSTFNPAEGVYGWDTNEKLKKVIQGALDR
;
A
#
# COMPACT_ATOMS: atom_id res chain seq x y z
N THR A 1 12.14 -12.86 7.51
CA THR A 1 11.34 -11.66 7.85
C THR A 1 11.61 -11.25 9.28
N LEU A 2 11.37 -12.13 10.25
CA LEU A 2 11.46 -11.81 11.69
C LEU A 2 12.81 -11.22 12.08
N ALA A 3 13.92 -11.87 11.71
CA ALA A 3 15.28 -11.40 12.04
C ALA A 3 15.57 -9.98 11.52
N ARG A 4 15.15 -9.68 10.26
CA ARG A 4 15.36 -8.34 9.69
C ARG A 4 14.53 -7.27 10.40
N THR A 5 13.26 -7.57 10.69
CA THR A 5 12.37 -6.66 11.41
C THR A 5 12.88 -6.45 12.84
N GLU A 6 13.37 -7.50 13.47
CA GLU A 6 13.98 -7.43 14.80
C GLU A 6 15.23 -6.55 14.81
N TRP A 7 16.07 -6.67 13.79
CA TRP A 7 17.23 -5.78 13.64
C TRP A 7 16.81 -4.32 13.55
N ILE A 8 15.83 -3.99 12.68
CA ILE A 8 15.32 -2.62 12.51
C ILE A 8 14.81 -2.06 13.85
N VAL A 9 14.02 -2.85 14.57
CA VAL A 9 13.43 -2.43 15.87
C VAL A 9 14.51 -2.20 16.92
N ASN A 10 15.59 -2.98 16.90
CA ASN A 10 16.72 -2.82 17.83
C ASN A 10 17.72 -1.72 17.41
N HIS A 11 17.61 -1.20 16.16
CA HIS A 11 18.47 -0.14 15.64
C HIS A 11 17.60 0.97 14.99
N PRO A 12 16.73 1.62 15.80
CA PRO A 12 15.86 2.66 15.26
C PRO A 12 16.69 3.84 14.76
N SER A 13 16.35 4.34 13.58
CA SER A 13 17.02 5.52 13.04
C SER A 13 16.55 6.79 13.78
N ASN A 14 17.48 7.71 14.00
CA ASN A 14 17.23 9.07 14.45
C ASN A 14 17.41 10.09 13.32
N GLY A 15 17.38 9.62 12.07
CA GLY A 15 17.53 10.43 10.86
C GLY A 15 16.43 11.46 10.66
N THR A 16 16.59 12.22 9.59
CA THR A 16 15.64 13.29 9.20
C THR A 16 14.32 12.72 8.68
N PHE A 17 13.24 13.50 8.80
CA PHE A 17 11.98 13.29 8.09
C PHE A 17 11.93 13.95 6.71
N LYS A 18 12.97 14.66 6.31
CA LYS A 18 13.07 15.22 4.96
C LYS A 18 13.51 14.13 3.99
N LEU A 19 12.60 13.73 3.12
CA LEU A 19 12.86 12.80 2.03
C LEU A 19 13.72 13.47 0.97
N GLU A 20 14.89 12.92 0.66
CA GLU A 20 15.76 13.38 -0.42
C GLU A 20 15.93 12.26 -1.44
N TYR A 21 15.48 12.51 -2.68
CA TYR A 21 15.56 11.50 -3.74
C TYR A 21 17.04 11.19 -4.07
N GLY A 22 17.38 9.91 -3.98
CA GLY A 22 18.74 9.43 -4.19
C GLY A 22 19.59 9.29 -2.94
N ASP A 23 19.13 9.78 -1.77
CA ASP A 23 19.76 9.53 -0.48
C ASP A 23 18.97 8.48 0.32
N ASN A 24 19.47 7.24 0.32
CA ASN A 24 18.83 6.12 1.01
C ASN A 24 18.73 6.31 2.54
N LYS A 25 19.58 7.17 3.15
CA LYS A 25 19.50 7.44 4.59
C LYS A 25 18.19 8.13 4.96
N THR A 26 17.61 8.89 4.04
CA THR A 26 16.31 9.55 4.25
C THR A 26 15.12 8.60 4.17
N LEU A 27 15.35 7.33 3.81
CA LEU A 27 14.34 6.26 3.76
C LEU A 27 14.36 5.38 5.03
N GLU A 28 15.26 5.62 5.96
CA GLU A 28 15.35 4.83 7.21
C GLU A 28 14.17 5.12 8.15
N ARG A 29 13.57 6.30 8.03
CA ARG A 29 12.34 6.67 8.73
C ARG A 29 11.17 6.71 7.75
N TRP A 30 9.95 6.77 8.26
CA TRP A 30 8.75 6.82 7.43
C TRP A 30 8.49 8.26 6.94
N THR A 31 9.31 8.71 5.99
CA THR A 31 9.42 10.11 5.54
C THR A 31 8.40 10.54 4.50
N TRP A 32 7.52 9.63 4.09
CA TRP A 32 6.42 9.89 3.17
C TRP A 32 5.16 9.12 3.58
N CYS A 33 3.99 9.64 3.27
CA CYS A 33 2.72 9.12 3.79
C CYS A 33 2.44 7.67 3.35
N ASP A 34 2.89 7.24 2.17
CA ASP A 34 2.68 5.87 1.67
C ASP A 34 3.34 4.83 2.61
N ALA A 35 4.41 5.22 3.33
CA ALA A 35 5.06 4.35 4.30
C ALA A 35 4.10 3.88 5.40
N LEU A 36 3.05 4.66 5.69
CA LEU A 36 2.04 4.33 6.69
C LEU A 36 1.09 3.18 6.27
N PHE A 37 1.13 2.78 5.00
CA PHE A 37 0.54 1.53 4.53
C PHE A 37 1.55 0.38 4.53
N MET A 38 2.79 0.66 4.11
CA MET A 38 3.78 -0.38 3.83
C MET A 38 4.36 -1.03 5.09
N ALA A 39 4.58 -0.25 6.15
CA ALA A 39 5.32 -0.71 7.32
C ALA A 39 4.43 -1.00 8.56
N PRO A 40 3.53 -0.13 9.02
CA PRO A 40 2.80 -0.32 10.27
C PRO A 40 2.05 -1.64 10.38
N PRO A 41 1.33 -2.14 9.35
CA PRO A 41 0.61 -3.41 9.44
C PRO A 41 1.52 -4.61 9.74
N VAL A 42 2.78 -4.58 9.27
CA VAL A 42 3.76 -5.62 9.54
C VAL A 42 4.09 -5.70 11.03
N TYR A 43 4.32 -4.55 11.66
CA TYR A 43 4.65 -4.48 13.09
C TYR A 43 3.43 -4.79 13.98
N ALA A 44 2.24 -4.31 13.60
CA ALA A 44 1.00 -4.66 14.28
C ALA A 44 0.76 -6.17 14.27
N LYS A 45 0.94 -6.81 13.11
CA LYS A 45 0.84 -8.26 12.96
C LYS A 45 1.90 -9.00 13.78
N LEU A 46 3.15 -8.56 13.76
CA LEU A 46 4.22 -9.15 14.58
C LEU A 46 3.92 -9.04 16.07
N TYR A 47 3.39 -7.90 16.53
CA TYR A 47 2.93 -7.76 17.91
C TYR A 47 1.83 -8.78 18.23
N ARG A 48 0.80 -8.89 17.39
CA ARG A 48 -0.29 -9.87 17.58
C ARG A 48 0.21 -11.30 17.66
N GLU A 49 1.12 -11.70 16.75
CA GLU A 49 1.61 -13.08 16.65
C GLU A 49 2.62 -13.44 17.76
N THR A 50 3.39 -12.47 18.24
CA THR A 50 4.49 -12.73 19.21
C THR A 50 4.21 -12.23 20.60
N ASN A 51 3.19 -11.38 20.78
CA ASN A 51 2.92 -10.60 22.01
C ASN A 51 4.14 -9.78 22.50
N ASN A 52 5.10 -9.49 21.62
CA ASN A 52 6.28 -8.72 21.98
C ASN A 52 6.04 -7.22 21.76
N ARG A 53 5.92 -6.49 22.84
CA ARG A 53 5.59 -5.05 22.84
C ARG A 53 6.62 -4.18 22.10
N LYS A 54 7.84 -4.64 21.87
CA LYS A 54 8.83 -3.85 21.14
C LYS A 54 8.38 -3.52 19.71
N TYR A 55 7.67 -4.43 19.04
CA TYR A 55 7.14 -4.17 17.70
C TYR A 55 6.04 -3.10 17.70
N LEU A 56 5.13 -3.19 18.66
CA LEU A 56 4.10 -2.18 18.86
C LEU A 56 4.72 -0.81 19.17
N GLN A 57 5.69 -0.77 20.08
CA GLN A 57 6.32 0.46 20.54
C GLN A 57 7.10 1.15 19.42
N PHE A 58 7.83 0.37 18.61
CA PHE A 58 8.52 0.88 17.42
C PHE A 58 7.51 1.46 16.42
N MET A 59 6.46 0.72 16.10
CA MET A 59 5.40 1.16 15.19
C MET A 59 4.75 2.47 15.68
N ASP A 60 4.35 2.52 16.95
CA ASP A 60 3.66 3.67 17.52
C ASP A 60 4.56 4.93 17.50
N ASN A 61 5.84 4.77 17.85
CA ASN A 61 6.80 5.87 17.83
C ASN A 61 7.01 6.42 16.42
N GLU A 62 7.27 5.58 15.43
CA GLU A 62 7.48 6.01 14.05
C GLU A 62 6.20 6.56 13.42
N TYR A 63 5.06 5.92 13.69
CA TYR A 63 3.77 6.39 13.18
C TYR A 63 3.44 7.80 13.68
N ARG A 64 3.54 8.03 14.99
CA ARG A 64 3.27 9.33 15.59
C ARG A 64 4.24 10.41 15.12
N ALA A 65 5.52 10.06 14.96
CA ALA A 65 6.51 10.98 14.45
C ALA A 65 6.22 11.38 12.99
N THR A 66 5.82 10.43 12.14
CA THR A 66 5.37 10.71 10.77
C THR A 66 4.08 11.54 10.75
N TYR A 67 3.12 11.22 11.63
CA TYR A 67 1.89 12.00 11.78
C TYR A 67 2.19 13.45 12.14
N GLU A 68 2.99 13.72 13.18
CA GLU A 68 3.31 15.08 13.58
C GLU A 68 4.06 15.86 12.47
N TYR A 69 4.78 15.18 11.62
CA TYR A 69 5.52 15.81 10.53
C TYR A 69 4.70 16.06 9.26
N LEU A 70 3.82 15.12 8.87
CA LEU A 70 3.12 15.16 7.58
C LEU A 70 1.64 15.51 7.67
N PHE A 71 1.02 15.42 8.85
CA PHE A 71 -0.41 15.64 8.98
C PHE A 71 -0.76 17.13 9.08
N ASP A 72 -1.59 17.60 8.17
CA ASP A 72 -2.15 18.94 8.21
C ASP A 72 -3.40 18.96 9.09
N LYS A 73 -3.28 19.55 10.28
CA LYS A 73 -4.35 19.60 11.31
C LYS A 73 -5.53 20.49 10.91
N GLU A 74 -5.35 21.40 9.96
CA GLU A 74 -6.43 22.27 9.44
C GLU A 74 -7.29 21.50 8.43
N GLU A 75 -6.64 20.81 7.50
CA GLU A 75 -7.34 20.07 6.45
C GLU A 75 -7.68 18.63 6.85
N ASN A 76 -7.12 18.10 7.94
CA ASN A 76 -7.21 16.69 8.35
C ASN A 76 -6.80 15.73 7.24
N LEU A 77 -5.68 16.02 6.56
CA LEU A 77 -5.12 15.25 5.47
C LEU A 77 -3.60 15.16 5.61
N PHE A 78 -2.99 14.17 4.98
CA PHE A 78 -1.55 14.01 4.95
C PHE A 78 -0.95 14.62 3.68
N TYR A 79 0.09 15.43 3.83
CA TYR A 79 1.02 15.71 2.74
C TYR A 79 1.71 14.40 2.34
N ARG A 80 2.03 14.25 1.06
CA ARG A 80 2.78 13.08 0.59
C ARG A 80 4.15 13.01 1.26
N ASP A 81 4.89 14.12 1.25
CA ASP A 81 6.15 14.36 1.94
C ASP A 81 6.42 15.87 2.05
N TRP A 82 7.54 16.27 2.63
CA TRP A 82 7.87 17.66 2.88
C TRP A 82 7.98 18.54 1.63
N HIS A 83 8.23 17.96 0.43
CA HIS A 83 8.28 18.74 -0.83
C HIS A 83 6.93 19.39 -1.18
N TYR A 84 5.85 18.94 -0.56
CA TYR A 84 4.51 19.49 -0.79
C TYR A 84 4.10 20.55 0.24
N PHE A 85 4.92 20.80 1.26
CA PHE A 85 4.65 21.87 2.21
C PHE A 85 4.66 23.24 1.50
N GLY A 86 3.62 24.01 1.70
CA GLY A 86 3.46 25.32 1.06
C GLY A 86 3.10 25.30 -0.44
N LYS A 87 3.15 24.16 -1.11
CA LYS A 87 2.66 24.07 -2.50
C LYS A 87 1.16 24.25 -2.57
N LYS A 88 0.72 24.82 -3.69
CA LYS A 88 -0.68 25.09 -3.98
C LYS A 88 -1.10 24.50 -5.32
N GLU A 89 -2.35 24.04 -5.36
CA GLU A 89 -3.05 23.68 -6.59
C GLU A 89 -3.47 24.93 -7.38
N ALA A 90 -3.98 24.73 -8.59
CA ALA A 90 -4.43 25.83 -9.46
C ALA A 90 -5.53 26.68 -8.82
N ASN A 91 -6.39 26.08 -8.00
CA ASN A 91 -7.43 26.78 -7.24
C ASN A 91 -6.92 27.46 -5.95
N GLY A 92 -5.61 27.47 -5.68
CA GLY A 92 -4.97 28.05 -4.51
C GLY A 92 -5.05 27.21 -3.23
N LYS A 93 -5.68 26.04 -3.25
CA LYS A 93 -5.71 25.10 -2.12
C LYS A 93 -4.37 24.37 -1.95
N LYS A 94 -4.15 23.78 -0.78
CA LYS A 94 -2.99 22.93 -0.49
C LYS A 94 -3.03 21.66 -1.36
N VAL A 95 -1.86 21.10 -1.67
CA VAL A 95 -1.75 19.88 -2.48
C VAL A 95 -1.90 18.65 -1.59
N PHE A 96 -3.00 17.92 -1.74
CA PHE A 96 -3.21 16.63 -1.09
C PHE A 96 -3.56 15.57 -2.12
N TRP A 97 -2.61 14.66 -2.33
CA TRP A 97 -2.75 13.58 -3.30
C TRP A 97 -3.73 12.51 -2.82
N GLY A 98 -4.71 12.18 -3.67
CA GLY A 98 -5.77 11.22 -3.36
C GLY A 98 -5.21 9.87 -2.94
N ARG A 99 -4.38 9.25 -3.78
CA ARG A 99 -3.77 7.94 -3.47
C ARG A 99 -2.83 7.98 -2.26
N GLY A 100 -2.11 9.08 -2.03
CA GLY A 100 -1.26 9.21 -0.83
C GLY A 100 -2.08 9.09 0.46
N ASN A 101 -3.19 9.84 0.55
CA ASN A 101 -4.12 9.75 1.68
C ASN A 101 -4.87 8.41 1.72
N ALA A 102 -5.14 7.82 0.55
CA ALA A 102 -5.77 6.51 0.47
C ALA A 102 -4.87 5.40 1.02
N TRP A 103 -3.55 5.45 0.76
CA TRP A 103 -2.58 4.57 1.40
C TRP A 103 -2.64 4.68 2.93
N VAL A 104 -2.63 5.90 3.47
CA VAL A 104 -2.68 6.10 4.92
C VAL A 104 -3.94 5.50 5.53
N LEU A 105 -5.11 5.79 4.94
CA LEU A 105 -6.38 5.32 5.47
C LEU A 105 -6.52 3.80 5.37
N ALA A 106 -6.11 3.20 4.26
CA ALA A 106 -6.06 1.75 4.12
C ALA A 106 -5.06 1.10 5.09
N GLY A 107 -3.90 1.72 5.30
CA GLY A 107 -2.91 1.27 6.28
C GLY A 107 -3.44 1.27 7.71
N LEU A 108 -4.24 2.29 8.08
CA LEU A 108 -4.93 2.33 9.36
C LEU A 108 -5.94 1.19 9.50
N ALA A 109 -6.72 0.91 8.44
CA ALA A 109 -7.63 -0.23 8.44
C ALA A 109 -6.89 -1.56 8.67
N GLU A 110 -5.74 -1.76 8.01
CA GLU A 110 -4.90 -2.94 8.22
C GLU A 110 -4.34 -3.02 9.65
N VAL A 111 -3.82 -1.90 10.20
CA VAL A 111 -3.32 -1.84 11.58
C VAL A 111 -4.44 -2.19 12.56
N LEU A 112 -5.64 -1.63 12.39
CA LEU A 112 -6.77 -1.87 13.27
C LEU A 112 -7.31 -3.31 13.20
N GLN A 113 -7.12 -4.02 12.08
CA GLN A 113 -7.43 -5.44 12.00
C GLN A 113 -6.48 -6.30 12.83
N GLU A 114 -5.24 -5.85 13.00
CA GLU A 114 -4.21 -6.60 13.70
C GLU A 114 -4.14 -6.28 15.20
N LEU A 115 -4.41 -5.03 15.60
CA LEU A 115 -4.34 -4.62 17.01
C LEU A 115 -5.53 -5.15 17.82
N PRO A 116 -5.30 -5.79 18.99
CA PRO A 116 -6.39 -6.27 19.87
C PRO A 116 -7.34 -5.16 20.29
N LYS A 117 -8.65 -5.46 20.34
CA LYS A 117 -9.63 -4.57 20.98
C LYS A 117 -9.28 -4.41 22.46
N GLY A 118 -9.32 -3.20 22.99
CA GLY A 118 -8.96 -2.89 24.37
C GLY A 118 -7.47 -2.60 24.61
N LEU A 119 -6.62 -2.69 23.60
CA LEU A 119 -5.26 -2.18 23.68
C LEU A 119 -5.28 -0.64 23.77
N MET A 120 -4.57 -0.07 24.74
CA MET A 120 -4.59 1.38 24.99
C MET A 120 -4.12 2.19 23.77
N GLU A 121 -3.05 1.74 23.11
CA GLU A 121 -2.51 2.39 21.93
C GLU A 121 -3.47 2.37 20.73
N ARG A 122 -4.38 1.40 20.67
CA ARG A 122 -5.36 1.26 19.59
C ARG A 122 -6.30 2.47 19.51
N ALA A 123 -6.65 3.09 20.63
CA ALA A 123 -7.56 4.24 20.69
C ALA A 123 -7.06 5.41 19.81
N TYR A 124 -5.75 5.64 19.77
CA TYR A 124 -5.16 6.66 18.90
C TYR A 124 -5.41 6.37 17.42
N TYR A 125 -5.23 5.13 17.00
CA TYR A 125 -5.44 4.72 15.61
C TYR A 125 -6.92 4.74 15.22
N GLU A 126 -7.81 4.37 16.13
CA GLU A 126 -9.28 4.48 15.94
C GLU A 126 -9.71 5.93 15.77
N GLU A 127 -9.25 6.84 16.64
CA GLU A 127 -9.57 8.27 16.54
C GLU A 127 -9.07 8.87 15.22
N LEU A 128 -7.82 8.57 14.84
CA LEU A 128 -7.25 9.06 13.57
C LEU A 128 -7.99 8.48 12.36
N PHE A 129 -8.35 7.19 12.42
CA PHE A 129 -9.11 6.51 11.37
C PHE A 129 -10.48 7.18 11.18
N ILE A 130 -11.25 7.39 12.24
CA ILE A 130 -12.58 8.02 12.19
C ILE A 130 -12.47 9.45 11.65
N ARG A 131 -11.48 10.21 12.11
CA ARG A 131 -11.22 11.59 11.66
C ARG A 131 -10.95 11.64 10.16
N LEU A 132 -10.08 10.78 9.65
CA LEU A 132 -9.78 10.68 8.22
C LEU A 132 -11.00 10.20 7.42
N CYS A 133 -11.71 9.17 7.87
CA CYS A 133 -12.92 8.68 7.21
C CYS A 133 -13.96 9.79 7.04
N THR A 134 -14.20 10.57 8.10
CA THR A 134 -15.14 11.71 8.07
C THR A 134 -14.68 12.76 7.06
N ARG A 135 -13.40 13.11 7.06
CA ARG A 135 -12.86 14.07 6.09
C ARG A 135 -12.96 13.57 4.65
N ILE A 136 -12.57 12.33 4.41
CA ILE A 136 -12.60 11.70 3.09
C ILE A 136 -14.02 11.56 2.56
N ALA A 137 -14.98 11.16 3.39
CA ALA A 137 -16.38 11.07 2.98
C ALA A 137 -16.90 12.42 2.45
N GLY A 138 -16.55 13.54 3.11
CA GLY A 138 -16.91 14.89 2.68
C GLY A 138 -16.17 15.40 1.43
N LEU A 139 -15.22 14.64 0.89
CA LEU A 139 -14.45 14.98 -0.33
C LEU A 139 -14.81 14.09 -1.53
N GLN A 140 -15.81 13.21 -1.41
CA GLN A 140 -16.26 12.40 -2.54
C GLN A 140 -16.93 13.28 -3.59
N ASN A 141 -16.52 13.15 -4.85
CA ASN A 141 -17.11 13.90 -5.95
C ASN A 141 -18.48 13.33 -6.37
N GLU A 142 -19.22 14.09 -7.16
CA GLU A 142 -20.57 13.71 -7.62
C GLU A 142 -20.58 12.43 -8.45
N ASP A 143 -19.50 12.15 -9.17
CA ASP A 143 -19.28 10.93 -9.96
C ASP A 143 -18.94 9.69 -9.12
N GLY A 144 -18.80 9.84 -7.81
CA GLY A 144 -18.50 8.76 -6.87
C GLY A 144 -17.02 8.50 -6.65
N TYR A 145 -16.15 9.10 -7.43
CA TYR A 145 -14.70 8.97 -7.27
C TYR A 145 -14.12 9.98 -6.29
N TRP A 146 -12.93 9.70 -5.81
CA TRP A 146 -11.98 10.69 -5.29
C TRP A 146 -10.91 10.86 -6.36
N HIS A 147 -10.83 12.07 -6.91
CA HIS A 147 -9.90 12.38 -7.97
C HIS A 147 -8.46 12.45 -7.48
N ALA A 148 -7.50 12.60 -8.40
CA ALA A 148 -6.08 12.58 -8.06
C ALA A 148 -5.69 13.67 -7.04
N SER A 149 -6.28 14.88 -7.11
CA SER A 149 -6.19 15.89 -6.06
C SER A 149 -7.47 15.95 -5.25
N LEU A 150 -7.35 15.83 -3.92
CA LEU A 150 -8.50 15.85 -3.01
C LEU A 150 -9.13 17.24 -2.87
N LEU A 151 -8.36 18.31 -3.00
CA LEU A 151 -8.84 19.68 -2.82
C LEU A 151 -8.97 20.48 -4.11
N ASP A 152 -8.53 19.92 -5.24
CA ASP A 152 -8.69 20.52 -6.57
C ASP A 152 -9.09 19.48 -7.62
N PRO A 153 -10.25 18.81 -7.45
CA PRO A 153 -10.72 17.81 -8.41
C PRO A 153 -10.96 18.41 -9.78
N ALA A 154 -11.27 19.70 -9.89
CA ALA A 154 -11.53 20.38 -11.17
C ALA A 154 -10.29 20.43 -12.07
N SER A 155 -9.10 20.53 -11.53
CA SER A 155 -7.85 20.46 -12.28
C SER A 155 -7.48 19.03 -12.71
N TYR A 156 -8.09 18.02 -12.08
CA TYR A 156 -7.90 16.60 -12.33
C TYR A 156 -9.24 15.88 -12.51
N PRO A 157 -10.03 16.23 -13.53
CA PRO A 157 -11.43 15.82 -13.63
C PRO A 157 -11.65 14.35 -14.01
N SER A 158 -10.59 13.61 -14.28
CA SER A 158 -10.69 12.19 -14.60
C SER A 158 -10.90 11.34 -13.35
N PRO A 159 -11.63 10.20 -13.47
CA PRO A 159 -11.64 9.18 -12.43
C PRO A 159 -10.25 8.81 -11.95
N GLU A 160 -10.13 8.40 -10.69
CA GLU A 160 -8.91 7.78 -10.14
C GLU A 160 -9.31 6.58 -9.27
N THR A 161 -9.12 5.37 -9.80
CA THR A 161 -9.66 4.16 -9.20
C THR A 161 -8.82 3.62 -8.05
N SER A 162 -7.52 3.92 -7.99
CA SER A 162 -6.68 3.44 -6.88
C SER A 162 -7.02 4.12 -5.56
N SER A 163 -7.15 5.44 -5.54
CA SER A 163 -7.58 6.18 -4.34
C SER A 163 -9.00 5.77 -3.95
N THR A 164 -9.92 5.74 -4.92
CA THR A 164 -11.32 5.36 -4.70
C THR A 164 -11.42 3.96 -4.12
N GLY A 165 -10.66 2.98 -4.64
CA GLY A 165 -10.65 1.61 -4.14
C GLY A 165 -10.20 1.51 -2.68
N PHE A 166 -9.10 2.16 -2.32
CA PHE A 166 -8.63 2.16 -0.94
C PHE A 166 -9.56 2.92 0.02
N PHE A 167 -10.18 4.02 -0.42
CA PHE A 167 -11.15 4.74 0.40
C PHE A 167 -12.41 3.90 0.62
N VAL A 168 -12.98 3.29 -0.42
CA VAL A 168 -14.13 2.38 -0.26
C VAL A 168 -13.77 1.20 0.63
N TYR A 169 -12.58 0.60 0.47
CA TYR A 169 -12.09 -0.46 1.35
C TYR A 169 -12.09 -0.03 2.82
N ALA A 170 -11.49 1.12 3.11
CA ALA A 170 -11.35 1.57 4.49
C ALA A 170 -12.69 1.98 5.10
N LEU A 171 -13.54 2.70 4.37
CA LEU A 171 -14.87 3.09 4.85
C LEU A 171 -15.75 1.86 5.12
N ALA A 172 -15.77 0.90 4.19
CA ALA A 172 -16.51 -0.34 4.35
C ALA A 172 -15.97 -1.19 5.53
N TYR A 173 -14.64 -1.27 5.69
CA TYR A 173 -14.04 -1.87 6.89
C TYR A 173 -14.51 -1.19 8.16
N GLY A 174 -14.53 0.14 8.18
CA GLY A 174 -14.94 0.92 9.35
C GLY A 174 -16.38 0.62 9.79
N VAL A 175 -17.31 0.51 8.85
CA VAL A 175 -18.70 0.09 9.11
C VAL A 175 -18.74 -1.37 9.59
N ASN A 176 -18.09 -2.30 8.86
CA ASN A 176 -18.04 -3.71 9.25
C ASN A 176 -17.42 -3.95 10.65
N ALA A 177 -16.49 -3.11 11.05
CA ALA A 177 -15.83 -3.18 12.35
C ALA A 177 -16.59 -2.48 13.48
N GLY A 178 -17.68 -1.77 13.17
CA GLY A 178 -18.45 -0.96 14.12
C GLY A 178 -17.74 0.31 14.57
N LEU A 179 -16.77 0.81 13.79
CA LEU A 179 -16.04 2.06 14.05
C LEU A 179 -16.73 3.27 13.44
N LEU A 180 -17.50 3.08 12.37
CA LEU A 180 -18.25 4.11 11.66
C LEU A 180 -19.74 3.82 11.70
N ASN A 181 -20.55 4.87 11.79
CA ASN A 181 -21.99 4.76 11.70
C ASN A 181 -22.42 4.34 10.29
N GLU A 182 -23.24 3.31 10.18
CA GLU A 182 -23.69 2.77 8.89
C GLU A 182 -24.50 3.78 8.10
N ASP A 183 -25.47 4.46 8.74
CA ASP A 183 -26.36 5.40 8.05
C ASP A 183 -25.60 6.57 7.44
N ASP A 184 -24.53 7.03 8.07
CA ASP A 184 -23.72 8.14 7.59
C ASP A 184 -22.79 7.75 6.42
N PHE A 185 -22.25 6.53 6.44
CA PHE A 185 -21.18 6.15 5.51
C PHE A 185 -21.64 5.24 4.37
N MET A 186 -22.73 4.48 4.51
CA MET A 186 -23.24 3.61 3.43
C MET A 186 -23.52 4.34 2.12
N PRO A 187 -24.14 5.53 2.10
CA PRO A 187 -24.33 6.26 0.84
C PRO A 187 -23.03 6.55 0.09
N VAL A 188 -21.98 6.92 0.82
CA VAL A 188 -20.64 7.20 0.28
C VAL A 188 -19.99 5.91 -0.24
N ILE A 189 -20.08 4.82 0.52
CA ILE A 189 -19.54 3.51 0.16
C ILE A 189 -20.19 2.98 -1.11
N ILE A 190 -21.54 2.97 -1.17
CA ILE A 190 -22.29 2.46 -2.32
C ILE A 190 -21.97 3.28 -3.58
N LYS A 191 -21.92 4.60 -3.46
CA LYS A 191 -21.60 5.49 -4.57
C LYS A 191 -20.19 5.26 -5.10
N GLY A 192 -19.19 5.11 -4.20
CA GLY A 192 -17.82 4.81 -4.56
C GLY A 192 -17.66 3.41 -5.16
N TRP A 193 -18.35 2.40 -4.60
CA TRP A 193 -18.32 1.04 -5.14
C TRP A 193 -18.93 0.97 -6.53
N LYS A 194 -20.05 1.67 -6.76
CA LYS A 194 -20.64 1.78 -8.10
C LYS A 194 -19.65 2.39 -9.10
N ALA A 195 -19.01 3.49 -8.75
CA ALA A 195 -17.99 4.12 -9.58
C ALA A 195 -16.85 3.15 -9.94
N LEU A 196 -16.37 2.36 -8.96
CA LEU A 196 -15.33 1.36 -9.17
C LEU A 196 -15.78 0.24 -10.13
N THR A 197 -17.01 -0.24 -10.01
CA THR A 197 -17.54 -1.28 -10.91
C THR A 197 -17.75 -0.75 -12.32
N ASP A 198 -18.15 0.50 -12.47
CA ASP A 198 -18.29 1.17 -13.77
C ASP A 198 -16.93 1.43 -14.46
N ALA A 199 -15.83 1.43 -13.70
CA ALA A 199 -14.47 1.55 -14.22
C ALA A 199 -13.91 0.24 -14.81
N VAL A 200 -14.56 -0.90 -14.58
CA VAL A 200 -14.21 -2.17 -15.19
C VAL A 200 -14.78 -2.23 -16.59
N ASP A 201 -13.96 -2.48 -17.59
CA ASP A 201 -14.40 -2.57 -18.98
C ASP A 201 -14.98 -3.97 -19.32
N ALA A 202 -15.50 -4.13 -20.54
CA ALA A 202 -16.10 -5.38 -20.99
C ALA A 202 -15.12 -6.56 -21.05
N SER A 203 -13.82 -6.32 -21.03
CA SER A 203 -12.79 -7.36 -20.93
C SER A 203 -12.44 -7.77 -19.49
N GLY A 204 -13.01 -7.07 -18.49
CA GLY A 204 -12.70 -7.26 -17.08
C GLY A 204 -11.51 -6.46 -16.59
N LYS A 205 -10.96 -5.54 -17.39
CA LYS A 205 -9.84 -4.68 -17.02
C LYS A 205 -10.34 -3.49 -16.20
N LEU A 206 -9.77 -3.30 -15.03
CA LEU A 206 -9.94 -2.07 -14.24
C LEU A 206 -9.12 -0.94 -14.87
N GLY A 207 -9.77 0.12 -15.30
CA GLY A 207 -9.15 1.32 -15.85
C GLY A 207 -9.00 2.46 -14.84
N TRP A 208 -8.54 3.62 -15.33
CA TRP A 208 -8.42 4.86 -14.56
C TRP A 208 -7.53 4.76 -13.33
N VAL A 209 -6.50 3.93 -13.35
CA VAL A 209 -5.50 3.84 -12.27
C VAL A 209 -4.35 4.78 -12.58
N GLN A 210 -4.15 5.80 -11.77
CA GLN A 210 -2.98 6.67 -11.91
C GLN A 210 -1.69 5.86 -11.81
N PRO A 211 -0.77 5.94 -12.78
CA PRO A 211 0.53 5.27 -12.70
C PRO A 211 1.35 5.71 -11.48
N ILE A 212 2.44 5.00 -11.21
CA ILE A 212 3.35 5.30 -10.10
C ILE A 212 3.74 6.78 -10.13
N GLY A 213 3.59 7.42 -8.98
CA GLY A 213 3.86 8.84 -8.82
C GLY A 213 3.90 9.24 -7.36
N ALA A 214 4.01 10.54 -7.13
CA ALA A 214 4.10 11.15 -5.80
C ALA A 214 3.14 12.35 -5.64
N ASP A 215 2.37 12.65 -6.68
CA ASP A 215 1.52 13.84 -6.77
C ASP A 215 0.30 13.59 -7.66
N PRO A 216 -0.70 14.49 -7.63
CA PRO A 216 -1.83 14.44 -8.54
C PRO A 216 -1.38 14.53 -10.00
N ARG A 217 -1.90 13.66 -10.85
CA ARG A 217 -1.65 13.65 -12.31
C ARG A 217 -2.92 13.26 -13.07
N LYS A 218 -2.94 13.62 -14.34
CA LYS A 218 -4.01 13.19 -15.25
C LYS A 218 -4.00 11.67 -15.39
N VAL A 219 -5.20 11.10 -15.41
CA VAL A 219 -5.43 9.68 -15.57
C VAL A 219 -6.27 9.46 -16.84
N THR A 220 -6.03 8.38 -17.56
CA THR A 220 -6.82 7.97 -18.70
C THR A 220 -7.45 6.59 -18.48
N ARG A 221 -8.48 6.26 -19.24
CA ARG A 221 -9.21 5.00 -19.08
C ARG A 221 -8.32 3.77 -19.24
N ASP A 222 -7.31 3.83 -20.09
CA ASP A 222 -6.44 2.68 -20.38
C ASP A 222 -5.37 2.42 -19.32
N MET A 223 -5.14 3.39 -18.43
CA MET A 223 -4.17 3.25 -17.36
C MET A 223 -4.66 2.25 -16.32
N THR A 224 -3.85 1.24 -16.04
CA THR A 224 -4.09 0.24 -15.00
C THR A 224 -2.79 -0.14 -14.32
N GLU A 225 -2.88 -0.50 -13.03
CA GLU A 225 -1.73 -0.92 -12.21
C GLU A 225 -2.21 -1.93 -11.17
N VAL A 226 -1.32 -2.83 -10.79
CA VAL A 226 -1.64 -3.95 -9.88
C VAL A 226 -2.15 -3.48 -8.52
N TYR A 227 -1.65 -2.36 -8.00
CA TYR A 227 -2.12 -1.82 -6.72
C TYR A 227 -3.56 -1.26 -6.81
N GLY A 228 -3.98 -0.74 -7.97
CA GLY A 228 -5.36 -0.32 -8.20
C GLY A 228 -6.31 -1.53 -8.21
N VAL A 229 -5.91 -2.61 -8.89
CA VAL A 229 -6.64 -3.88 -8.85
C VAL A 229 -6.70 -4.45 -7.44
N GLY A 230 -5.59 -4.39 -6.70
CA GLY A 230 -5.54 -4.81 -5.29
C GLY A 230 -6.51 -4.01 -4.41
N ALA A 231 -6.57 -2.69 -4.58
CA ALA A 231 -7.51 -1.81 -3.86
C ALA A 231 -8.97 -2.15 -4.20
N PHE A 232 -9.28 -2.36 -5.49
CA PHE A 232 -10.61 -2.79 -5.95
C PHE A 232 -11.04 -4.10 -5.30
N LEU A 233 -10.16 -5.10 -5.29
CA LEU A 233 -10.45 -6.41 -4.69
C LEU A 233 -10.61 -6.30 -3.16
N ALA A 234 -9.79 -5.51 -2.49
CA ALA A 234 -9.90 -5.27 -1.05
C ALA A 234 -11.25 -4.60 -0.71
N ALA A 235 -11.66 -3.59 -1.49
CA ALA A 235 -12.98 -2.98 -1.39
C ALA A 235 -14.08 -4.01 -1.59
N GLY A 236 -14.02 -4.79 -2.66
CA GLY A 236 -14.98 -5.85 -2.97
C GLY A 236 -15.13 -6.88 -1.84
N CYS A 237 -14.03 -7.25 -1.18
CA CYS A 237 -14.08 -8.15 -0.02
C CYS A 237 -14.85 -7.54 1.16
N GLN A 238 -14.73 -6.23 1.41
CA GLN A 238 -15.49 -5.59 2.48
C GLN A 238 -16.97 -5.38 2.11
N ILE A 239 -17.25 -5.03 0.86
CA ILE A 239 -18.64 -4.95 0.34
C ILE A 239 -19.32 -6.30 0.40
N TYR A 240 -18.62 -7.37 0.03
CA TYR A 240 -19.15 -8.73 0.12
C TYR A 240 -19.55 -9.09 1.57
N LYS A 241 -18.73 -8.74 2.55
CA LYS A 241 -19.06 -8.95 3.98
C LYS A 241 -20.31 -8.20 4.43
N MET A 242 -20.60 -7.02 3.84
CA MET A 242 -21.83 -6.28 4.12
C MET A 242 -23.06 -6.91 3.47
N ALA A 243 -22.88 -7.51 2.29
CA ALA A 243 -23.98 -8.04 1.48
C ALA A 243 -24.41 -9.46 1.88
N VAL A 244 -23.55 -10.20 2.59
CA VAL A 244 -23.80 -11.60 2.93
C VAL A 244 -24.22 -11.71 4.37
N ASP A 245 -25.38 -12.34 4.61
CA ASP A 245 -25.82 -12.71 5.94
C ASP A 245 -24.81 -13.70 6.56
N THR A 246 -24.16 -13.27 7.65
CA THR A 246 -22.99 -13.97 8.20
C THR A 246 -23.34 -15.30 8.89
N GLU A 247 -24.61 -15.66 8.99
CA GLU A 247 -25.06 -16.91 9.63
C GLU A 247 -25.27 -18.09 8.69
N ALA A 248 -25.40 -17.83 7.38
CA ALA A 248 -25.66 -18.88 6.40
C ALA A 248 -24.44 -19.08 5.46
N ASP A 249 -23.72 -20.16 5.56
CA ASP A 249 -22.85 -20.74 4.53
C ASP A 249 -21.38 -20.29 4.43
N TYR A 250 -20.70 -19.98 5.53
CA TYR A 250 -19.24 -19.93 5.48
C TYR A 250 -18.62 -21.31 5.71
N ILE A 251 -17.96 -21.85 4.68
CA ILE A 251 -16.90 -22.82 4.89
C ILE A 251 -15.74 -22.08 5.55
N LYS A 252 -15.59 -22.19 6.87
CA LYS A 252 -14.41 -21.68 7.57
C LYS A 252 -13.21 -22.49 7.16
N ILE A 253 -12.44 -22.00 6.20
CA ILE A 253 -11.13 -22.55 5.90
C ILE A 253 -10.19 -22.06 7.01
N TRP A 254 -9.92 -22.91 7.98
CA TRP A 254 -8.87 -22.66 8.96
C TRP A 254 -7.53 -22.95 8.26
N PRO A 255 -6.63 -21.96 8.13
CA PRO A 255 -5.29 -22.29 7.65
C PRO A 255 -4.68 -23.28 8.63
N ASP A 256 -4.24 -24.43 8.13
CA ASP A 256 -3.45 -25.34 8.92
C ASP A 256 -2.12 -24.66 9.25
N ARG A 257 -2.01 -24.14 10.48
CA ARG A 257 -0.80 -23.47 10.95
C ARG A 257 0.38 -24.41 11.20
N LYS A 258 0.15 -25.73 11.13
CA LYS A 258 1.17 -26.74 11.41
C LYS A 258 1.90 -27.20 10.14
N THR A 259 1.27 -27.12 9.01
CA THR A 259 1.91 -27.40 7.71
C THR A 259 2.07 -26.07 6.97
N MET A 260 3.24 -25.46 7.06
CA MET A 260 3.66 -24.47 6.08
C MET A 260 3.82 -25.19 4.73
N GLN A 261 2.71 -25.49 4.07
CA GLN A 261 2.75 -25.81 2.66
C GLN A 261 3.34 -24.59 1.97
N GLY A 262 4.44 -24.79 1.25
CA GLY A 262 5.12 -23.72 0.54
C GLY A 262 4.16 -23.10 -0.49
N ASN A 263 3.42 -22.06 -0.06
CA ASN A 263 2.76 -21.21 -1.01
C ASN A 263 3.86 -20.63 -1.90
N PRO A 264 3.91 -20.96 -3.19
CA PRO A 264 5.00 -20.55 -4.08
C PRO A 264 5.12 -19.03 -4.19
N LEU A 265 4.07 -18.29 -3.83
CA LEU A 265 4.06 -16.83 -3.84
C LEU A 265 4.22 -16.22 -2.44
N SER A 266 4.46 -17.01 -1.39
CA SER A 266 4.71 -16.51 -0.04
C SER A 266 6.19 -16.35 0.22
N GLY A 267 6.57 -15.29 0.93
CA GLY A 267 7.94 -15.04 1.36
C GLY A 267 8.57 -13.79 0.75
N TRP A 268 9.89 -13.73 0.80
CA TRP A 268 10.65 -12.64 0.21
C TRP A 268 10.63 -12.71 -1.30
N VAL A 269 10.63 -11.53 -1.92
CA VAL A 269 10.65 -11.36 -3.37
C VAL A 269 11.96 -10.68 -3.75
N VAL A 270 12.68 -11.22 -4.72
CA VAL A 270 13.79 -10.51 -5.35
C VAL A 270 13.22 -9.54 -6.36
N TYR A 271 13.54 -8.26 -6.20
CA TYR A 271 13.11 -7.21 -7.12
C TYR A 271 14.13 -6.99 -8.22
N ALA A 272 13.69 -6.95 -9.46
CA ALA A 272 14.47 -6.61 -10.64
C ALA A 272 13.73 -5.63 -11.56
N ASN A 273 14.46 -4.92 -12.41
CA ASN A 273 13.93 -4.10 -13.52
C ASN A 273 14.79 -4.28 -14.77
N GLU A 274 14.44 -3.59 -15.85
CA GLU A 274 15.18 -3.64 -17.12
C GLU A 274 16.61 -3.08 -17.05
N ASN A 275 16.96 -2.38 -15.97
CA ASN A 275 18.27 -1.72 -15.81
C ASN A 275 19.20 -2.47 -14.85
N VAL A 276 18.92 -3.75 -14.58
CA VAL A 276 19.80 -4.56 -13.72
C VAL A 276 21.21 -4.65 -14.26
N SER A 277 22.18 -4.65 -13.35
CA SER A 277 23.59 -4.83 -13.69
C SER A 277 23.92 -6.29 -14.04
N ASP A 278 25.00 -6.51 -14.81
CA ASP A 278 25.42 -7.87 -15.17
C ASP A 278 25.82 -8.72 -13.94
N ASP A 279 26.16 -8.09 -12.83
CA ASP A 279 26.51 -8.73 -11.57
C ASP A 279 25.29 -8.86 -10.61
N PHE A 280 24.08 -8.63 -11.10
CA PHE A 280 22.85 -8.62 -10.29
C PHE A 280 22.77 -9.81 -9.31
N TRP A 281 22.85 -11.02 -9.84
CA TRP A 281 22.77 -12.24 -9.03
C TRP A 281 23.96 -12.43 -8.10
N LYS A 282 25.16 -11.97 -8.50
CA LYS A 282 26.34 -12.03 -7.64
C LYS A 282 26.15 -11.26 -6.33
N LYS A 283 25.44 -10.15 -6.35
CA LYS A 283 25.09 -9.38 -5.15
C LYS A 283 24.15 -10.14 -4.22
N TYR A 284 23.22 -10.89 -4.79
CA TYR A 284 22.22 -11.64 -4.04
C TYR A 284 22.71 -13.02 -3.59
N ASP A 285 23.78 -13.55 -4.17
CA ASP A 285 24.40 -14.80 -3.74
C ASP A 285 25.29 -14.62 -2.48
N HIS A 286 25.61 -13.39 -2.12
CA HIS A 286 26.52 -13.07 -1.03
C HIS A 286 26.00 -11.93 -0.14
N ILE A 287 24.81 -12.12 0.44
CA ILE A 287 24.21 -11.15 1.36
C ILE A 287 24.73 -11.41 2.75
N TYR A 288 25.49 -10.47 3.29
CA TYR A 288 25.91 -10.54 4.69
C TYR A 288 24.73 -10.22 5.61
N VAL A 289 24.47 -11.10 6.57
CA VAL A 289 23.44 -10.95 7.60
C VAL A 289 24.13 -10.67 8.93
N PRO A 290 24.16 -9.40 9.39
CA PRO A 290 24.91 -9.00 10.60
C PRO A 290 24.49 -9.78 11.84
N GLU A 291 23.20 -10.05 12.01
CA GLU A 291 22.64 -10.73 13.17
C GLU A 291 23.08 -12.20 13.27
N LYS A 292 23.48 -12.79 12.17
CA LYS A 292 23.97 -14.16 12.09
C LYS A 292 25.49 -14.24 11.96
N GLY A 293 26.14 -13.11 11.69
CA GLY A 293 27.58 -13.05 11.40
C GLY A 293 27.99 -13.90 10.19
N THR A 294 27.08 -14.15 9.24
CA THR A 294 27.30 -15.03 8.09
C THR A 294 26.73 -14.46 6.80
N THR A 295 27.23 -14.99 5.70
CA THR A 295 26.71 -14.68 4.35
C THR A 295 25.70 -15.76 3.95
N VAL A 296 24.60 -15.32 3.32
CA VAL A 296 23.51 -16.17 2.84
C VAL A 296 23.26 -15.90 1.36
N LYS A 297 22.63 -16.87 0.68
CA LYS A 297 22.09 -16.67 -0.66
C LYS A 297 20.65 -16.23 -0.57
N ILE A 298 20.23 -15.34 -1.47
CA ILE A 298 18.83 -14.89 -1.52
C ILE A 298 17.87 -16.05 -1.80
N SER A 299 18.28 -17.05 -2.59
CA SER A 299 17.48 -18.24 -2.90
C SER A 299 17.10 -19.06 -1.66
N ASP A 300 17.84 -18.95 -0.56
CA ASP A 300 17.51 -19.59 0.71
C ASP A 300 16.27 -18.96 1.39
N TYR A 301 15.88 -17.77 0.96
CA TYR A 301 14.82 -16.96 1.58
C TYR A 301 13.75 -16.49 0.62
N ALA A 302 14.10 -16.18 -0.63
CA ALA A 302 13.20 -15.67 -1.65
C ALA A 302 12.97 -16.72 -2.75
N ARG A 303 11.73 -17.10 -2.95
CA ARG A 303 11.30 -18.05 -3.98
C ARG A 303 10.58 -17.40 -5.14
N THR A 304 10.50 -16.07 -5.13
CA THR A 304 9.79 -15.30 -6.15
C THR A 304 10.70 -14.20 -6.68
N LEU A 305 10.83 -14.13 -8.00
CA LEU A 305 11.42 -12.99 -8.70
C LEU A 305 10.30 -12.06 -9.16
N TYR A 306 10.32 -10.80 -8.69
CA TYR A 306 9.42 -9.76 -9.15
C TYR A 306 10.15 -8.83 -10.12
N ILE A 307 9.69 -8.79 -11.36
CA ILE A 307 10.26 -7.94 -12.39
C ILE A 307 9.32 -6.77 -12.62
N ARG A 308 9.84 -5.55 -12.44
CA ARG A 308 9.14 -4.30 -12.75
C ARG A 308 9.82 -3.63 -13.92
N THR A 309 9.14 -3.61 -15.05
CA THR A 309 9.65 -3.06 -16.29
C THR A 309 8.52 -2.38 -17.08
N HIS A 310 8.84 -1.56 -18.06
CA HIS A 310 7.84 -1.00 -18.95
C HIS A 310 7.20 -2.12 -19.79
N TRP A 311 5.91 -1.98 -20.07
CA TRP A 311 5.20 -2.95 -20.91
C TRP A 311 5.88 -3.11 -22.29
N SER A 312 6.33 -2.00 -22.87
CA SER A 312 7.07 -2.01 -24.14
C SER A 312 8.40 -2.77 -24.11
N THR A 313 8.99 -2.95 -22.91
CA THR A 313 10.17 -3.80 -22.72
C THR A 313 9.77 -5.27 -22.53
N PHE A 314 8.66 -5.50 -21.84
CA PHE A 314 8.19 -6.85 -21.52
C PHE A 314 7.47 -7.50 -22.71
N ASN A 315 6.71 -6.72 -23.47
CA ASN A 315 6.01 -7.17 -24.68
C ASN A 315 6.15 -6.09 -25.77
N PRO A 316 7.28 -6.02 -26.48
CA PRO A 316 7.58 -4.97 -27.44
C PRO A 316 6.73 -5.00 -28.72
N ALA A 317 6.14 -6.15 -29.04
CA ALA A 317 5.19 -6.33 -30.13
C ALA A 317 4.29 -7.54 -29.85
N GLU A 318 3.18 -7.66 -30.56
CA GLU A 318 2.28 -8.82 -30.44
C GLU A 318 3.04 -10.13 -30.70
N GLY A 319 2.96 -11.04 -29.74
CA GLY A 319 3.65 -12.34 -29.80
C GLY A 319 5.17 -12.27 -29.57
N VAL A 320 5.73 -11.12 -29.26
CA VAL A 320 7.15 -10.93 -28.96
C VAL A 320 7.32 -10.61 -27.47
N TYR A 321 8.16 -11.37 -26.79
CA TYR A 321 8.35 -11.21 -25.35
C TYR A 321 9.75 -10.71 -25.00
N GLY A 322 9.83 -9.85 -23.99
CA GLY A 322 11.08 -9.24 -23.56
C GLY A 322 12.12 -10.24 -23.05
N TRP A 323 11.68 -11.36 -22.48
CA TRP A 323 12.60 -12.44 -22.08
C TRP A 323 13.26 -13.16 -23.26
N ASP A 324 12.73 -13.03 -24.48
CA ASP A 324 13.34 -13.56 -25.70
C ASP A 324 14.25 -12.54 -26.39
N THR A 325 13.96 -11.25 -26.24
CA THR A 325 14.59 -10.18 -27.02
C THR A 325 15.50 -9.25 -26.21
N ASN A 326 15.31 -9.16 -24.89
CA ASN A 326 16.12 -8.34 -24.00
C ASN A 326 17.10 -9.22 -23.21
N GLU A 327 18.38 -9.17 -23.58
CA GLU A 327 19.42 -10.01 -22.99
C GLU A 327 19.60 -9.82 -21.47
N LYS A 328 19.38 -8.62 -20.94
CA LYS A 328 19.45 -8.38 -19.49
C LYS A 328 18.30 -9.05 -18.76
N LEU A 329 17.09 -8.90 -19.29
CA LEU A 329 15.89 -9.52 -18.71
C LEU A 329 15.99 -11.04 -18.76
N LYS A 330 16.44 -11.59 -19.89
CA LYS A 330 16.70 -13.02 -20.07
C LYS A 330 17.70 -13.56 -19.04
N LYS A 331 18.85 -12.89 -18.84
CA LYS A 331 19.85 -13.26 -17.84
C LYS A 331 19.31 -13.25 -16.42
N VAL A 332 18.47 -12.26 -16.08
CA VAL A 332 17.86 -12.16 -14.76
C VAL A 332 16.88 -13.30 -14.50
N ILE A 333 16.03 -13.61 -15.49
CA ILE A 333 15.07 -14.73 -15.39
C ILE A 333 15.80 -16.06 -15.32
N GLN A 334 16.76 -16.30 -16.21
CA GLN A 334 17.55 -17.54 -16.22
C GLN A 334 18.30 -17.70 -14.89
N GLY A 335 18.91 -16.64 -14.39
CA GLY A 335 19.59 -16.70 -13.11
C GLY A 335 18.66 -16.98 -11.92
N ALA A 336 17.38 -16.65 -11.99
CA ALA A 336 16.39 -17.06 -11.00
C ALA A 336 16.01 -18.56 -11.12
N LEU A 337 15.91 -19.05 -12.35
CA LEU A 337 15.60 -20.47 -12.62
C LEU A 337 16.74 -21.41 -12.21
N ASP A 338 17.98 -20.92 -12.25
CA ASP A 338 19.18 -21.68 -11.91
C ASP A 338 19.40 -21.79 -10.38
N ARG A 339 18.60 -21.07 -9.54
CA ARG A 339 18.76 -20.98 -8.07
C ARG A 339 17.63 -21.60 -7.32
#